data_29d77af92c19d5402e36823f80b9cb96
#
_entry.id   29d77af92c19d5402e36823f80b9cb96
#
_cell.length_a   1.000
_cell.length_b   1.000
_cell.length_c   1.000
_cell.angle_alpha   90.00
_cell.angle_beta   90.00
_cell.angle_gamma   90.00
#
_symmetry.space_group_name_H-M   'P 1'
#
loop_
_entity.id
_entity.type
_entity.pdbx_description
1 polymer ?
#
loop_
_entity_poly.entity_id
_entity_poly.type
_entity_poly.pdbx_seq_one_letter_code
_entity_poly.pdbx_strand_id
1 'polypeptide(L)'
;MRKNRLFALAVLVVVVASLPLAFADEPGREFTATAVMRGSQGTRRMPVTFIANRFTSVEQAKRLAEVLEQGGQEALLSALTGRRDGQLQLGALQMPVALVVAEPQGKGYRYLFLTPRRMQVEETTFGEESLDYPFGIAEFETDTFGRGEGSLHVAAALRIDADGHIEIEDYDGEDGSIERLQQVR
;
A
#
# COMPACT_ATOMS: atom_id res chain seq x y z
N MET A 1 -8.20 -24.51 21.49
CA MET A 1 -6.77 -24.36 21.10
C MET A 1 -6.73 -23.58 19.81
N ARG A 2 -6.56 -22.26 19.90
CA ARG A 2 -6.42 -21.38 18.74
C ARG A 2 -4.98 -21.50 18.23
N LYS A 3 -4.81 -22.01 17.03
CA LYS A 3 -3.52 -21.98 16.34
C LYS A 3 -3.26 -20.54 15.87
N ASN A 4 -2.42 -19.83 16.61
CA ASN A 4 -1.81 -18.60 16.11
C ASN A 4 -0.99 -18.95 14.87
N ARG A 5 -1.52 -18.62 13.70
CA ARG A 5 -0.72 -18.54 12.50
C ARG A 5 -0.07 -17.15 12.54
N LEU A 6 1.19 -17.12 12.97
CA LEU A 6 2.08 -16.00 12.68
C LEU A 6 2.18 -15.91 11.15
N PHE A 7 1.43 -15.00 10.55
CA PHE A 7 1.69 -14.58 9.19
C PHE A 7 2.93 -13.69 9.20
N ALA A 8 3.81 -13.97 8.26
CA ALA A 8 5.07 -13.25 8.11
C ALA A 8 4.81 -11.77 7.93
N LEU A 9 5.27 -11.01 8.91
CA LEU A 9 5.32 -9.57 8.95
C LEU A 9 6.12 -9.07 7.75
N ALA A 10 5.48 -8.37 6.83
CA ALA A 10 6.19 -7.66 5.77
C ALA A 10 6.80 -6.40 6.40
N VAL A 11 8.04 -6.52 6.86
CA VAL A 11 8.80 -5.40 7.41
C VAL A 11 9.22 -4.51 6.24
N LEU A 12 8.62 -3.33 6.13
CA LEU A 12 9.11 -2.26 5.26
C LEU A 12 10.41 -1.71 5.87
N VAL A 13 11.53 -2.34 5.54
CA VAL A 13 12.85 -1.83 5.91
C VAL A 13 13.12 -0.63 5.01
N VAL A 14 12.92 0.58 5.52
CA VAL A 14 13.54 1.77 4.91
C VAL A 14 15.03 1.71 5.19
N VAL A 15 15.73 0.83 4.47
CA VAL A 15 17.19 0.87 4.44
C VAL A 15 17.57 2.11 3.67
N VAL A 16 17.93 3.15 4.42
CA VAL A 16 18.60 4.33 3.88
C VAL A 16 20.03 3.96 3.52
N ALA A 17 20.20 3.06 2.58
CA ALA A 17 21.43 2.89 1.86
C ALA A 17 21.35 3.81 0.64
N SER A 18 22.37 4.61 0.43
CA SER A 18 22.60 5.55 -0.67
C SER A 18 22.14 4.99 -2.03
N LEU A 19 20.84 5.12 -2.34
CA LEU A 19 20.28 4.75 -3.63
C LEU A 19 20.32 5.99 -4.55
N PRO A 20 20.69 5.81 -5.81
CA PRO A 20 20.70 6.92 -6.76
C PRO A 20 19.29 7.46 -6.95
N LEU A 21 19.19 8.77 -7.07
CA LEU A 21 18.00 9.61 -7.35
C LEU A 21 17.25 9.24 -8.65
N ALA A 22 16.96 7.99 -8.92
CA ALA A 22 16.58 7.53 -10.26
C ALA A 22 15.08 7.71 -10.60
N PHE A 23 14.18 8.04 -9.66
CA PHE A 23 12.74 7.96 -9.94
C PHE A 23 11.96 9.27 -9.88
N ALA A 24 12.51 10.38 -9.42
CA ALA A 24 11.75 11.64 -9.29
C ALA A 24 11.25 12.21 -10.63
N ASP A 25 11.90 11.86 -11.74
CA ASP A 25 11.60 12.33 -13.11
C ASP A 25 11.17 11.20 -14.08
N GLU A 26 10.93 9.97 -13.59
CA GLU A 26 10.44 8.92 -14.48
C GLU A 26 8.96 9.15 -14.87
N PRO A 27 8.59 8.83 -16.14
CA PRO A 27 7.21 8.88 -16.56
C PRO A 27 6.35 7.97 -15.70
N GLY A 28 5.11 8.39 -15.47
CA GLY A 28 4.16 7.62 -14.67
C GLY A 28 4.04 6.18 -15.13
N ARG A 29 3.85 5.27 -14.18
CA ARG A 29 3.69 3.83 -14.43
C ARG A 29 2.25 3.41 -14.19
N GLU A 30 1.80 2.45 -14.98
CA GLU A 30 0.48 1.87 -14.86
C GLU A 30 0.59 0.34 -14.77
N PHE A 31 -0.16 -0.25 -13.84
CA PHE A 31 -0.22 -1.68 -13.62
C PHE A 31 -1.68 -2.13 -13.59
N THR A 32 -1.94 -3.27 -14.20
CA THR A 32 -3.24 -3.96 -14.11
C THR A 32 -3.07 -5.30 -13.41
N ALA A 33 -4.08 -5.71 -12.63
CA ALA A 33 -4.03 -6.95 -11.87
C ALA A 33 -5.45 -7.45 -11.56
N THR A 34 -5.53 -8.57 -10.85
CA THR A 34 -6.75 -9.07 -10.22
C THR A 34 -6.59 -9.00 -8.71
N ALA A 35 -7.44 -8.23 -8.03
CA ALA A 35 -7.57 -8.29 -6.59
C ALA A 35 -8.45 -9.47 -6.18
N VAL A 36 -7.99 -10.25 -5.21
CA VAL A 36 -8.70 -11.41 -4.66
C VAL A 36 -8.93 -11.18 -3.18
N MET A 37 -10.15 -10.82 -2.83
CA MET A 37 -10.56 -10.56 -1.45
C MET A 37 -11.20 -11.82 -0.85
N ARG A 38 -10.82 -12.19 0.37
CA ARG A 38 -11.38 -13.32 1.11
C ARG A 38 -12.08 -12.79 2.35
N GLY A 39 -13.40 -12.92 2.37
CA GLY A 39 -14.22 -12.53 3.52
C GLY A 39 -15.13 -13.67 3.97
N SER A 40 -15.94 -13.42 4.99
CA SER A 40 -16.90 -14.37 5.56
C SER A 40 -17.93 -14.87 4.54
N GLN A 41 -18.21 -14.11 3.50
CA GLN A 41 -19.17 -14.45 2.43
C GLN A 41 -18.51 -15.15 1.23
N GLY A 42 -17.21 -15.49 1.31
CA GLY A 42 -16.47 -16.19 0.27
C GLY A 42 -15.37 -15.36 -0.37
N THR A 43 -14.93 -15.80 -1.55
CA THR A 43 -13.84 -15.16 -2.30
C THR A 43 -14.41 -14.33 -3.43
N ARG A 44 -14.03 -13.06 -3.49
CA ARG A 44 -14.33 -12.14 -4.59
C ARG A 44 -13.09 -11.86 -5.42
N ARG A 45 -13.28 -11.76 -6.74
CA ARG A 45 -12.25 -11.37 -7.67
C ARG A 45 -12.71 -10.14 -8.44
N MET A 46 -11.86 -9.11 -8.50
CA MET A 46 -12.18 -7.88 -9.21
C MET A 46 -10.94 -7.33 -9.91
N PRO A 47 -11.12 -6.63 -11.05
CA PRO A 47 -9.99 -5.97 -11.69
C PRO A 47 -9.48 -4.84 -10.80
N VAL A 48 -8.17 -4.67 -10.76
CA VAL A 48 -7.51 -3.54 -10.10
C VAL A 48 -6.51 -2.91 -11.05
N THR A 49 -6.47 -1.57 -11.04
CA THR A 49 -5.49 -0.77 -11.79
C THR A 49 -4.79 0.18 -10.81
N PHE A 50 -3.47 0.21 -10.88
CA PHE A 50 -2.62 1.11 -10.14
C PHE A 50 -1.97 2.09 -11.10
N ILE A 51 -2.11 3.38 -10.86
CA ILE A 51 -1.51 4.44 -11.67
C ILE A 51 -0.59 5.25 -10.74
N ALA A 52 0.71 5.19 -10.98
CA ALA A 52 1.69 6.06 -10.37
C ALA A 52 1.91 7.26 -11.29
N ASN A 53 1.47 8.44 -10.89
CA ASN A 53 1.72 9.68 -11.63
C ASN A 53 3.08 10.27 -11.24
N ARG A 54 3.47 10.06 -9.98
CA ARG A 54 4.71 10.56 -9.39
C ARG A 54 5.15 9.62 -8.27
N PHE A 55 6.43 9.39 -8.17
CA PHE A 55 7.03 8.65 -7.07
C PHE A 55 7.40 9.58 -5.92
N THR A 56 7.17 9.12 -4.70
CA THR A 56 7.59 9.82 -3.48
C THR A 56 9.11 9.71 -3.34
N SER A 57 9.79 10.84 -3.21
CA SER A 57 11.24 10.82 -3.00
C SER A 57 11.62 10.28 -1.62
N VAL A 58 12.87 9.83 -1.48
CA VAL A 58 13.41 9.33 -0.21
C VAL A 58 13.29 10.38 0.91
N GLU A 59 13.56 11.65 0.59
CA GLU A 59 13.46 12.75 1.55
C GLU A 59 12.02 13.03 1.98
N GLN A 60 11.08 12.86 1.06
CA GLN A 60 9.65 12.99 1.37
C GLN A 60 9.17 11.80 2.23
N ALA A 61 9.59 10.57 1.89
CA ALA A 61 9.26 9.38 2.66
C ALA A 61 9.79 9.49 4.10
N LYS A 62 11.05 9.94 4.28
CA LYS A 62 11.62 10.18 5.61
C LYS A 62 10.83 11.19 6.43
N ARG A 63 10.46 12.32 5.83
CA ARG A 63 9.64 13.34 6.52
C ARG A 63 8.29 12.80 6.94
N LEU A 64 7.67 11.96 6.13
CA LEU A 64 6.39 11.32 6.49
C LEU A 64 6.56 10.27 7.60
N ALA A 65 7.67 9.53 7.63
CA ALA A 65 8.01 8.65 8.73
C ALA A 65 8.22 9.42 10.04
N GLU A 66 8.94 10.55 10.01
CA GLU A 66 9.09 11.44 11.16
C GLU A 66 7.74 11.99 11.66
N VAL A 67 6.83 12.34 10.75
CA VAL A 67 5.46 12.77 11.11
C VAL A 67 4.70 11.64 11.80
N LEU A 68 4.81 10.40 11.29
CA LEU A 68 4.20 9.22 11.91
C LEU A 68 4.78 8.95 13.30
N GLU A 69 6.11 9.03 13.45
CA GLU A 69 6.80 8.81 14.73
C GLU A 69 6.41 9.81 15.80
N GLN A 70 6.31 11.10 15.43
CA GLN A 70 6.06 12.18 16.37
C GLN A 70 4.59 12.40 16.71
N GLY A 71 3.71 12.19 15.72
CA GLY A 71 2.29 12.53 15.83
C GLY A 71 1.32 11.39 15.52
N GLY A 72 1.84 10.18 15.29
CA GLY A 72 1.02 9.01 15.01
C GLY A 72 0.27 9.07 13.69
N GLN A 73 -0.70 8.16 13.55
CA GLN A 73 -1.47 7.98 12.31
C GLN A 73 -2.31 9.20 11.94
N GLU A 74 -2.85 9.92 12.92
CA GLU A 74 -3.66 11.12 12.68
C GLU A 74 -2.84 12.23 12.03
N ALA A 75 -1.62 12.46 12.54
CA ALA A 75 -0.69 13.42 11.95
C ALA A 75 -0.27 13.02 10.53
N LEU A 76 0.02 11.74 10.32
CA LEU A 76 0.34 11.22 8.99
C LEU A 76 -0.84 11.37 8.03
N LEU A 77 -2.05 11.01 8.44
CA LEU A 77 -3.27 11.18 7.64
C LEU A 77 -3.46 12.64 7.23
N SER A 78 -3.28 13.58 8.18
CA SER A 78 -3.34 15.02 7.90
C SER A 78 -2.29 15.46 6.87
N ALA A 79 -1.05 14.97 7.00
CA ALA A 79 0.05 15.29 6.07
C ALA A 79 -0.15 14.70 4.66
N LEU A 80 -0.89 13.60 4.54
CA LEU A 80 -1.22 12.95 3.28
C LEU A 80 -2.47 13.53 2.61
N THR A 81 -3.32 14.26 3.36
CA THR A 81 -4.55 14.83 2.84
C THR A 81 -4.28 15.81 1.70
N GLY A 82 -4.99 15.62 0.59
CA GLY A 82 -4.84 16.44 -0.60
C GLY A 82 -3.72 16.04 -1.55
N ARG A 83 -2.83 15.13 -1.17
CA ARG A 83 -1.82 14.57 -2.08
C ARG A 83 -2.47 13.67 -3.13
N ARG A 84 -1.90 13.67 -4.33
CA ARG A 84 -2.37 12.87 -5.48
C ARG A 84 -1.17 12.39 -6.29
N ASP A 85 -0.37 11.52 -5.67
CA ASP A 85 0.81 10.95 -6.32
C ASP A 85 0.45 9.83 -7.28
N GLY A 86 -0.78 9.30 -7.15
CA GLY A 86 -1.31 8.27 -8.04
C GLY A 86 -2.83 8.10 -7.92
N GLN A 87 -3.30 7.02 -8.52
CA GLN A 87 -4.69 6.57 -8.47
C GLN A 87 -4.75 5.06 -8.35
N LEU A 88 -5.69 4.58 -7.55
CA LEU A 88 -6.06 3.17 -7.48
C LEU A 88 -7.51 3.03 -7.94
N GLN A 89 -7.76 2.11 -8.87
CA GLN A 89 -9.10 1.74 -9.30
C GLN A 89 -9.33 0.27 -8.93
N LEU A 90 -10.32 0.00 -8.10
CA LEU A 90 -10.72 -1.33 -7.65
C LEU A 90 -12.15 -1.60 -8.10
N GLY A 91 -12.33 -2.36 -9.18
CA GLY A 91 -13.61 -2.48 -9.84
C GLY A 91 -14.11 -1.11 -10.33
N ALA A 92 -15.27 -0.67 -9.83
CA ALA A 92 -15.85 0.65 -10.13
C ALA A 92 -15.35 1.77 -9.19
N LEU A 93 -14.70 1.42 -8.08
CA LEU A 93 -14.23 2.37 -7.09
C LEU A 93 -12.91 2.99 -7.54
N GLN A 94 -12.85 4.33 -7.53
CA GLN A 94 -11.63 5.09 -7.78
C GLN A 94 -11.19 5.83 -6.52
N MET A 95 -9.91 5.75 -6.19
CA MET A 95 -9.34 6.36 -5.01
C MET A 95 -8.05 7.09 -5.33
N PRO A 96 -7.84 8.31 -4.79
CA PRO A 96 -6.56 8.96 -4.88
C PRO A 96 -5.53 8.21 -4.04
N VAL A 97 -4.33 8.05 -4.58
CA VAL A 97 -3.16 7.55 -3.88
C VAL A 97 -2.32 8.74 -3.47
N ALA A 98 -2.06 8.86 -2.17
CA ALA A 98 -1.32 9.99 -1.61
C ALA A 98 0.19 9.77 -1.56
N LEU A 99 0.62 8.51 -1.62
CA LEU A 99 2.02 8.15 -1.59
C LEU A 99 2.24 6.92 -2.49
N VAL A 100 3.25 7.02 -3.37
CA VAL A 100 3.73 5.90 -4.18
C VAL A 100 5.23 5.77 -3.98
N VAL A 101 5.65 4.63 -3.44
CA VAL A 101 7.07 4.31 -3.30
C VAL A 101 7.43 3.20 -4.27
N ALA A 102 8.62 3.29 -4.87
CA ALA A 102 9.21 2.24 -5.66
C ALA A 102 10.65 2.01 -5.19
N GLU A 103 10.96 0.77 -4.84
CA GLU A 103 12.28 0.36 -4.36
C GLU A 103 12.83 -0.74 -5.26
N PRO A 104 14.10 -0.67 -5.69
CA PRO A 104 14.74 -1.78 -6.38
C PRO A 104 14.76 -3.03 -5.49
N GLN A 105 14.30 -4.16 -6.01
CA GLN A 105 14.33 -5.44 -5.30
C GLN A 105 14.79 -6.55 -6.25
N GLY A 106 15.97 -7.07 -6.00
CA GLY A 106 16.57 -8.08 -6.86
C GLY A 106 16.75 -7.58 -8.28
N LYS A 107 16.02 -8.17 -9.25
CA LYS A 107 16.02 -7.76 -10.66
C LYS A 107 14.80 -6.93 -11.06
N GLY A 108 13.91 -6.65 -10.12
CA GLY A 108 12.68 -5.91 -10.33
C GLY A 108 12.51 -4.79 -9.31
N TYR A 109 11.26 -4.50 -8.98
CA TYR A 109 10.91 -3.44 -8.05
C TYR A 109 9.82 -3.90 -7.09
N ARG A 110 9.87 -3.37 -5.87
CA ARG A 110 8.79 -3.39 -4.91
C ARG A 110 8.08 -2.04 -4.96
N TYR A 111 6.75 -2.08 -5.01
CA TYR A 111 5.90 -0.89 -5.02
C TYR A 111 5.01 -0.88 -3.81
N LEU A 112 4.79 0.32 -3.26
CA LEU A 112 3.80 0.59 -2.24
C LEU A 112 2.93 1.76 -2.68
N PHE A 113 1.61 1.55 -2.67
CA PHE A 113 0.57 2.55 -2.93
C PHE A 113 -0.24 2.74 -1.67
N LEU A 114 -0.30 3.96 -1.14
CA LEU A 114 -1.03 4.28 0.07
C LEU A 114 -2.14 5.29 -0.22
N THR A 115 -3.38 4.91 0.14
CA THR A 115 -4.53 5.80 0.08
C THR A 115 -4.79 6.40 1.47
N PRO A 116 -5.10 7.72 1.59
CA PRO A 116 -5.37 8.36 2.87
C PRO A 116 -6.81 8.10 3.35
N ARG A 117 -7.32 6.94 3.04
CA ARG A 117 -8.63 6.41 3.47
C ARG A 117 -8.69 4.91 3.21
N ARG A 118 -9.58 4.23 3.91
CA ARG A 118 -9.87 2.81 3.68
C ARG A 118 -10.39 2.56 2.26
N MET A 119 -10.11 1.38 1.75
CA MET A 119 -10.69 0.89 0.50
C MET A 119 -12.05 0.28 0.80
N GLN A 120 -13.13 1.06 0.66
CA GLN A 120 -14.49 0.56 0.86
C GLN A 120 -14.89 -0.30 -0.33
N VAL A 121 -14.83 -1.61 -0.18
CA VAL A 121 -15.23 -2.59 -1.21
C VAL A 121 -16.74 -2.83 -1.19
N GLU A 122 -17.41 -2.58 -0.07
CA GLU A 122 -18.89 -2.55 0.10
C GLU A 122 -19.30 -1.60 1.22
N GLU A 123 -20.43 -0.88 1.00
CA GLU A 123 -21.01 0.05 1.99
C GLU A 123 -21.64 -0.64 3.21
N THR A 124 -21.71 -1.97 3.26
CA THR A 124 -22.56 -2.69 4.21
C THR A 124 -21.85 -3.55 5.24
N THR A 125 -20.54 -3.67 5.26
CA THR A 125 -19.90 -4.68 6.12
C THR A 125 -18.95 -4.12 7.18
N PHE A 126 -18.59 -2.86 7.13
CA PHE A 126 -17.77 -2.27 8.16
C PHE A 126 -18.64 -1.48 9.15
N GLY A 127 -18.91 -2.11 10.29
CA GLY A 127 -19.40 -1.40 11.46
C GLY A 127 -18.48 -0.24 11.79
N GLU A 128 -19.02 0.75 12.53
CA GLU A 128 -18.44 2.02 12.95
C GLU A 128 -16.99 2.30 12.48
N GLU A 129 -16.80 3.40 11.74
CA GLU A 129 -15.48 3.87 11.26
C GLU A 129 -14.48 3.93 12.41
N SER A 130 -13.74 2.84 12.62
CA SER A 130 -12.64 2.86 13.56
C SER A 130 -11.54 3.73 12.97
N LEU A 131 -11.21 4.84 13.60
CA LEU A 131 -10.10 5.72 13.23
C LEU A 131 -8.73 5.03 13.38
N ASP A 132 -8.72 3.83 13.96
CA ASP A 132 -7.49 3.09 14.25
C ASP A 132 -6.81 2.51 13.00
N TYR A 133 -7.57 2.30 11.90
CA TYR A 133 -7.06 1.75 10.63
C TYR A 133 -7.45 2.64 9.44
N PRO A 134 -6.89 3.85 9.32
CA PRO A 134 -7.38 4.86 8.40
C PRO A 134 -6.91 4.69 6.95
N PHE A 135 -5.95 3.80 6.69
CA PHE A 135 -5.30 3.69 5.39
C PHE A 135 -5.79 2.49 4.58
N GLY A 136 -5.73 2.62 3.26
CA GLY A 136 -5.69 1.49 2.35
C GLY A 136 -4.29 1.38 1.75
N ILE A 137 -3.72 0.18 1.70
CA ILE A 137 -2.36 -0.06 1.24
C ILE A 137 -2.37 -1.17 0.21
N ALA A 138 -1.70 -0.95 -0.92
CA ALA A 138 -1.36 -2.01 -1.85
C ALA A 138 0.16 -2.12 -1.94
N GLU A 139 0.67 -3.33 -1.80
CA GLU A 139 2.07 -3.64 -1.88
C GLU A 139 2.28 -4.80 -2.85
N PHE A 140 3.20 -4.64 -3.80
CA PHE A 140 3.50 -5.69 -4.76
C PHE A 140 4.93 -5.63 -5.28
N GLU A 141 5.41 -6.77 -5.72
CA GLU A 141 6.72 -6.90 -6.34
C GLU A 141 6.58 -7.20 -7.82
N THR A 142 7.53 -6.73 -8.64
CA THR A 142 7.59 -7.01 -10.06
C THR A 142 8.92 -7.64 -10.45
N ASP A 143 8.87 -8.48 -11.47
CA ASP A 143 10.07 -8.95 -12.18
C ASP A 143 10.58 -7.92 -13.20
N THR A 144 11.64 -8.25 -13.93
CA THR A 144 12.19 -7.42 -15.02
C THR A 144 11.23 -7.19 -16.19
N PHE A 145 10.15 -7.96 -16.27
CA PHE A 145 9.12 -7.84 -17.31
C PHE A 145 7.87 -7.10 -16.81
N GLY A 146 7.93 -6.56 -15.59
CA GLY A 146 6.81 -5.86 -14.97
C GLY A 146 5.66 -6.78 -14.53
N ARG A 147 5.90 -8.10 -14.38
CA ARG A 147 4.92 -9.07 -13.89
C ARG A 147 5.16 -9.38 -12.43
N GLY A 148 4.08 -9.60 -11.68
CA GLY A 148 4.23 -9.83 -10.26
C GLY A 148 2.95 -10.21 -9.52
N GLU A 149 3.05 -10.12 -8.22
CA GLU A 149 1.98 -10.39 -7.25
C GLU A 149 2.18 -9.54 -6.00
N GLY A 150 1.19 -9.51 -5.11
CA GLY A 150 1.29 -8.72 -3.90
C GLY A 150 0.09 -8.85 -2.97
N SER A 151 -0.01 -7.91 -2.05
CA SER A 151 -1.04 -7.83 -1.01
C SER A 151 -1.85 -6.54 -1.13
N LEU A 152 -3.10 -6.59 -0.70
CA LEU A 152 -4.03 -5.47 -0.65
C LEU A 152 -4.64 -5.41 0.75
N HIS A 153 -4.29 -4.37 1.50
CA HIS A 153 -4.75 -4.09 2.85
C HIS A 153 -5.84 -3.03 2.78
N VAL A 154 -7.09 -3.44 2.90
CA VAL A 154 -8.26 -2.54 2.68
C VAL A 154 -8.47 -1.55 3.81
N ALA A 155 -8.09 -1.93 5.02
CA ALA A 155 -8.09 -1.08 6.21
C ALA A 155 -6.84 -1.41 7.03
N ALA A 156 -5.88 -0.50 7.04
CA ALA A 156 -4.58 -0.70 7.67
C ALA A 156 -4.21 0.46 8.59
N ALA A 157 -3.42 0.13 9.60
CA ALA A 157 -2.69 1.04 10.44
C ALA A 157 -1.20 0.99 10.10
N LEU A 158 -0.52 2.11 10.25
CA LEU A 158 0.93 2.18 10.14
C LEU A 158 1.51 2.47 11.52
N ARG A 159 2.51 1.69 11.90
CA ARG A 159 3.25 1.87 13.16
C ARG A 159 4.74 1.88 12.88
N ILE A 160 5.50 2.43 13.81
CA ILE A 160 6.96 2.31 13.82
C ILE A 160 7.32 1.37 14.95
N ASP A 161 8.06 0.30 14.62
CA ASP A 161 8.54 -0.67 15.59
C ASP A 161 9.72 -0.13 16.41
N ALA A 162 10.22 -0.94 17.36
CA ALA A 162 11.33 -0.56 18.21
C ALA A 162 12.67 -0.35 17.47
N ASP A 163 12.78 -0.90 16.27
CA ASP A 163 13.96 -0.81 15.40
C ASP A 163 13.84 0.35 14.38
N GLY A 164 12.71 1.09 14.39
CA GLY A 164 12.45 2.21 13.50
C GLY A 164 11.88 1.82 12.13
N HIS A 165 11.39 0.60 11.98
CA HIS A 165 10.75 0.13 10.75
C HIS A 165 9.25 0.42 10.77
N ILE A 166 8.69 0.68 9.59
CA ILE A 166 7.25 0.84 9.43
C ILE A 166 6.61 -0.54 9.33
N GLU A 167 5.70 -0.84 10.26
CA GLU A 167 4.84 -2.01 10.25
C GLU A 167 3.46 -1.66 9.71
N ILE A 168 2.89 -2.56 8.90
CA ILE A 168 1.51 -2.50 8.45
C ILE A 168 0.70 -3.44 9.34
N GLU A 169 -0.29 -2.92 10.05
CA GLU A 169 -1.23 -3.68 10.86
C GLU A 169 -2.59 -3.68 10.19
N ASP A 170 -3.12 -4.86 9.90
CA ASP A 170 -4.41 -5.03 9.23
C ASP A 170 -5.57 -5.11 10.21
N TYR A 171 -6.71 -4.59 9.79
CA TYR A 171 -7.95 -4.75 10.52
C TYR A 171 -8.52 -6.16 10.28
N ASP A 172 -8.59 -6.96 11.34
CA ASP A 172 -9.31 -8.26 11.44
C ASP A 172 -8.98 -9.31 10.35
N GLY A 173 -7.80 -9.22 9.69
CA GLY A 173 -7.34 -10.25 8.75
C GLY A 173 -8.11 -10.27 7.42
N GLU A 174 -8.75 -9.19 7.03
CA GLU A 174 -9.37 -9.02 5.70
C GLU A 174 -8.35 -8.63 4.64
N ASP A 175 -7.31 -9.44 4.50
CA ASP A 175 -6.29 -9.23 3.48
C ASP A 175 -6.78 -9.68 2.12
N GLY A 176 -6.51 -8.84 1.14
CA GLY A 176 -6.59 -9.19 -0.27
C GLY A 176 -5.24 -9.62 -0.83
N SER A 177 -5.25 -10.45 -1.86
CA SER A 177 -4.07 -10.68 -2.68
C SER A 177 -4.21 -9.99 -4.03
N ILE A 178 -3.06 -9.57 -4.57
CA ILE A 178 -2.92 -9.02 -5.92
C ILE A 178 -2.33 -10.13 -6.78
N GLU A 179 -3.09 -10.62 -7.74
CA GLU A 179 -2.70 -11.70 -8.62
C GLU A 179 -2.62 -11.21 -10.07
N ARG A 180 -1.76 -11.84 -10.90
CA ARG A 180 -1.61 -11.54 -12.34
C ARG A 180 -1.28 -10.09 -12.63
N LEU A 181 -0.47 -9.49 -11.79
CA LEU A 181 -0.01 -8.12 -12.00
C LEU A 181 0.83 -8.03 -13.27
N GLN A 182 0.55 -6.98 -14.04
CA GLN A 182 1.29 -6.66 -15.27
C GLN A 182 1.44 -5.15 -15.39
N GLN A 183 2.66 -4.69 -15.58
CA GLN A 183 2.94 -3.31 -15.98
C GLN A 183 2.51 -3.12 -17.44
N VAL A 184 1.68 -2.09 -17.70
CA VAL A 184 1.15 -1.81 -19.04
C VAL A 184 1.74 -0.52 -19.64
N ARG A 185 2.32 0.33 -18.80
CA ARG A 185 3.05 1.53 -19.20
C ARG A 185 4.11 1.91 -18.17
#